data_3f84f17a16b6b7cbf377f799c580e134
#
_entry.id   3f84f17a16b6b7cbf377f799c580e134
#
_cell.length_a   1.000
_cell.length_b   1.000
_cell.length_c   1.000
_cell.angle_alpha   90.00
_cell.angle_beta   90.00
_cell.angle_gamma   90.00
#
_symmetry.space_group_name_H-M   'P 1'
#
loop_
_entity.id
_entity.type
_entity.pdbx_description
1 polymer ?
#
loop_
_entity_poly.entity_id
_entity_poly.type
_entity_poly.pdbx_seq_one_letter_code
_entity_poly.pdbx_strand_id
1 'polypeptide(L)'
;MGSDTLSCTFLTALIHAPDVDVAAVVTQPDRERGRRMQVLPGPVKELALMHCKPVFSPVKVNETEFLDTLRHLAPDVIVVMAYGQFLGKTLLALPRLGCVNLHVSILPRHRGAAPIQYAILHGDRETGVTAMMMDAGMDTGDILGVVRREIRPDDTTGTLALELVKQGAD
;
A
#
# COMPACT_ATOMS: atom_id res chain seq x y z
N MET A 1 4.87 -2.18 2.66
CA MET A 1 3.91 -3.32 2.78
C MET A 1 2.82 -3.18 1.73
N GLY A 2 2.53 -4.22 0.96
CA GLY A 2 1.51 -4.17 -0.09
C GLY A 2 1.23 -5.55 -0.66
N SER A 3 0.10 -5.74 -1.35
CA SER A 3 -0.28 -7.05 -1.90
C SER A 3 -0.99 -6.97 -3.25
N ASP A 4 -1.52 -5.82 -3.59
CA ASP A 4 -2.25 -5.56 -4.82
C ASP A 4 -1.30 -5.16 -5.97
N THR A 5 -1.72 -5.34 -7.21
CA THR A 5 -0.98 -4.90 -8.40
C THR A 5 -0.70 -3.39 -8.38
N LEU A 6 -1.60 -2.58 -7.83
CA LEU A 6 -1.40 -1.14 -7.68
C LEU A 6 -0.21 -0.81 -6.77
N SER A 7 0.04 -1.65 -5.74
CA SER A 7 1.21 -1.51 -4.86
C SER A 7 2.54 -1.69 -5.57
N CYS A 8 2.55 -2.36 -6.74
CA CYS A 8 3.78 -2.58 -7.51
C CYS A 8 4.36 -1.26 -8.04
N THR A 9 3.51 -0.32 -8.47
CA THR A 9 3.96 0.99 -8.97
C THR A 9 4.70 1.76 -7.87
N PHE A 10 4.15 1.81 -6.67
CA PHE A 10 4.80 2.47 -5.53
C PHE A 10 6.07 1.73 -5.09
N LEU A 11 6.07 0.39 -5.08
CA LEU A 11 7.27 -0.37 -4.77
C LEU A 11 8.38 -0.08 -5.79
N THR A 12 8.04 -0.01 -7.08
CA THR A 12 8.99 0.34 -8.13
C THR A 12 9.57 1.75 -7.91
N ALA A 13 8.75 2.74 -7.60
CA ALA A 13 9.20 4.09 -7.30
C ALA A 13 10.16 4.12 -6.09
N LEU A 14 9.81 3.43 -5.00
CA LEU A 14 10.67 3.34 -3.81
C LEU A 14 12.01 2.65 -4.09
N ILE A 15 12.03 1.59 -4.91
CA ILE A 15 13.26 0.88 -5.28
C ILE A 15 14.22 1.78 -6.09
N HIS A 16 13.67 2.68 -6.90
CA HIS A 16 14.46 3.57 -7.76
C HIS A 16 14.74 4.94 -7.14
N ALA A 17 14.12 5.26 -6.00
CA ALA A 17 14.36 6.52 -5.31
C ALA A 17 15.79 6.56 -4.74
N PRO A 18 16.59 7.60 -5.05
CA PRO A 18 18.01 7.65 -4.70
C PRO A 18 18.27 7.69 -3.18
N ASP A 19 17.32 8.22 -2.41
CA ASP A 19 17.45 8.43 -0.97
C ASP A 19 16.71 7.37 -0.14
N VAL A 20 16.26 6.28 -0.79
CA VAL A 20 15.51 5.20 -0.15
C VAL A 20 16.22 3.87 -0.30
N ASP A 21 16.52 3.23 0.83
CA ASP A 21 16.87 1.81 0.82
C ASP A 21 15.66 0.96 1.24
N VAL A 22 15.18 0.15 0.30
CA VAL A 22 14.09 -0.81 0.58
C VAL A 22 14.70 -2.02 1.28
N ALA A 23 14.72 -1.99 2.61
CA ALA A 23 15.29 -3.03 3.47
C ALA A 23 14.53 -4.37 3.32
N ALA A 24 13.22 -4.33 3.18
CA ALA A 24 12.39 -5.52 2.95
C ALA A 24 11.01 -5.16 2.36
N VAL A 25 10.38 -6.15 1.75
CA VAL A 25 9.01 -6.09 1.25
C VAL A 25 8.13 -7.07 2.03
N VAL A 26 6.98 -6.58 2.49
CA VAL A 26 6.02 -7.41 3.23
C VAL A 26 4.73 -7.51 2.42
N THR A 27 4.26 -8.72 2.15
CA THR A 27 3.07 -8.98 1.37
C THR A 27 2.21 -10.08 2.00
N GLN A 28 0.98 -10.25 1.50
CA GLN A 28 0.13 -11.37 1.91
C GLN A 28 0.76 -12.71 1.49
N PRO A 29 0.48 -13.80 2.23
CA PRO A 29 0.85 -15.14 1.83
C PRO A 29 0.36 -15.49 0.43
N ASP A 30 1.10 -16.38 -0.23
CA ASP A 30 0.72 -16.91 -1.53
C ASP A 30 -0.65 -17.57 -1.44
N ARG A 31 -1.46 -17.41 -2.49
CA ARG A 31 -2.82 -17.94 -2.55
C ARG A 31 -3.04 -18.73 -3.82
N GLU A 32 -3.97 -19.64 -3.77
CA GLU A 32 -4.44 -20.34 -4.97
C GLU A 32 -5.02 -19.35 -5.98
N ARG A 33 -4.53 -19.42 -7.21
CA ARG A 33 -4.94 -18.55 -8.31
C ARG A 33 -5.17 -19.33 -9.61
N GLY A 34 -6.00 -18.75 -10.45
CA GLY A 34 -6.33 -19.27 -11.77
C GLY A 34 -7.21 -20.50 -11.72
N ARG A 35 -7.56 -21.01 -12.91
CA ARG A 35 -8.48 -22.16 -13.07
C ARG A 35 -7.95 -23.48 -12.48
N ARG A 36 -6.63 -23.58 -12.31
CA ARG A 36 -5.98 -24.80 -11.78
C ARG A 36 -5.71 -24.73 -10.28
N MET A 37 -6.18 -23.68 -9.59
CA MET A 37 -6.00 -23.47 -8.14
C MET A 37 -4.54 -23.69 -7.69
N GLN A 38 -3.59 -23.21 -8.47
CA GLN A 38 -2.17 -23.28 -8.10
C GLN A 38 -1.82 -22.18 -7.12
N VAL A 39 -1.05 -22.53 -6.10
CA VAL A 39 -0.47 -21.56 -5.16
C VAL A 39 0.59 -20.76 -5.91
N LEU A 40 0.31 -19.50 -6.18
CA LEU A 40 1.19 -18.62 -6.93
C LEU A 40 1.55 -17.38 -6.09
N PRO A 41 2.78 -16.86 -6.24
CA PRO A 41 3.18 -15.64 -5.57
C PRO A 41 2.31 -14.46 -6.01
N GLY A 42 2.11 -13.51 -5.10
CA GLY A 42 1.44 -12.26 -5.41
C GLY A 42 2.32 -11.32 -6.23
N PRO A 43 1.73 -10.34 -6.95
CA PRO A 43 2.46 -9.46 -7.85
C PRO A 43 3.57 -8.66 -7.15
N VAL A 44 3.33 -8.22 -5.92
CA VAL A 44 4.32 -7.51 -5.11
C VAL A 44 5.49 -8.41 -4.73
N LYS A 45 5.23 -9.70 -4.42
CA LYS A 45 6.28 -10.68 -4.14
C LYS A 45 7.14 -10.95 -5.37
N GLU A 46 6.52 -11.17 -6.52
CA GLU A 46 7.23 -11.38 -7.78
C GLU A 46 8.14 -10.19 -8.10
N LEU A 47 7.62 -8.97 -8.03
CA LEU A 47 8.38 -7.75 -8.27
C LEU A 47 9.57 -7.62 -7.30
N ALA A 48 9.34 -7.85 -6.01
CA ALA A 48 10.40 -7.75 -5.00
C ALA A 48 11.54 -8.76 -5.26
N LEU A 49 11.19 -10.01 -5.61
CA LEU A 49 12.18 -11.04 -5.95
C LEU A 49 12.98 -10.69 -7.22
N MET A 50 12.33 -10.13 -8.25
CA MET A 50 13.01 -9.65 -9.45
C MET A 50 14.08 -8.58 -9.14
N HIS A 51 13.83 -7.77 -8.11
CA HIS A 51 14.77 -6.74 -7.64
C HIS A 51 15.66 -7.20 -6.48
N CYS A 52 15.75 -8.52 -6.24
CA CYS A 52 16.58 -9.12 -5.17
C CYS A 52 16.31 -8.53 -3.78
N LYS A 53 15.09 -8.07 -3.50
CA LYS A 53 14.71 -7.55 -2.17
C LYS A 53 14.19 -8.67 -1.27
N PRO A 54 14.57 -8.68 0.03
CA PRO A 54 14.01 -9.62 1.00
C PRO A 54 12.47 -9.53 1.06
N VAL A 55 11.79 -10.67 1.10
CA VAL A 55 10.32 -10.74 1.12
C VAL A 55 9.85 -11.52 2.34
N PHE A 56 8.90 -10.95 3.08
CA PHE A 56 8.19 -11.59 4.17
C PHE A 56 6.70 -11.68 3.86
N SER A 57 6.10 -12.81 4.17
CA SER A 57 4.67 -13.07 3.92
C SER A 57 4.01 -13.65 5.17
N PRO A 58 3.92 -12.89 6.28
CA PRO A 58 3.36 -13.39 7.53
C PRO A 58 1.85 -13.65 7.37
N VAL A 59 1.37 -14.76 7.95
CA VAL A 59 -0.07 -15.06 8.00
C VAL A 59 -0.78 -14.01 8.83
N LYS A 60 -0.17 -13.59 9.93
CA LYS A 60 -0.66 -12.48 10.78
C LYS A 60 0.49 -11.52 11.08
N VAL A 61 0.38 -10.31 10.59
CA VAL A 61 1.42 -9.27 10.69
C VAL A 61 1.70 -8.81 12.12
N ASN A 62 0.76 -9.00 13.03
CA ASN A 62 0.88 -8.57 14.44
C ASN A 62 1.40 -9.67 15.39
N GLU A 63 1.77 -10.85 14.88
CA GLU A 63 2.37 -11.91 15.71
C GLU A 63 3.77 -11.53 16.18
N THR A 64 4.10 -11.94 17.40
CA THR A 64 5.38 -11.57 18.08
C THR A 64 6.58 -11.92 17.22
N GLU A 65 6.62 -13.09 16.61
CA GLU A 65 7.72 -13.55 15.76
C GLU A 65 8.00 -12.58 14.60
N PHE A 66 6.95 -12.09 13.94
CA PHE A 66 7.10 -11.13 12.85
C PHE A 66 7.44 -9.73 13.35
N LEU A 67 6.90 -9.33 14.50
CA LEU A 67 7.27 -8.06 15.13
C LEU A 67 8.76 -8.05 15.54
N ASP A 68 9.30 -9.18 16.00
CA ASP A 68 10.72 -9.33 16.31
C ASP A 68 11.57 -9.24 15.03
N THR A 69 11.12 -9.84 13.94
CA THR A 69 11.75 -9.68 12.62
C THR A 69 11.82 -8.20 12.21
N LEU A 70 10.71 -7.45 12.36
CA LEU A 70 10.69 -6.02 12.05
C LEU A 70 11.59 -5.21 12.97
N ARG A 71 11.69 -5.56 14.26
CA ARG A 71 12.64 -4.91 15.19
C ARG A 71 14.08 -5.09 14.75
N HIS A 72 14.45 -6.30 14.31
CA HIS A 72 15.81 -6.57 13.80
C HIS A 72 16.12 -5.83 12.49
N LEU A 73 15.12 -5.67 11.62
CA LEU A 73 15.25 -4.89 10.39
C LEU A 73 15.38 -3.39 10.67
N ALA A 74 14.90 -2.92 11.84
CA ALA A 74 14.94 -1.54 12.30
C ALA A 74 14.59 -0.51 11.21
N PRO A 75 13.45 -0.60 10.53
CA PRO A 75 13.09 0.33 9.46
C PRO A 75 12.86 1.73 10.04
N ASP A 76 13.33 2.77 9.34
CA ASP A 76 13.01 4.16 9.70
C ASP A 76 11.53 4.47 9.50
N VAL A 77 10.95 3.97 8.42
CA VAL A 77 9.55 4.16 8.04
C VAL A 77 8.97 2.89 7.42
N ILE A 78 7.69 2.64 7.63
CA ILE A 78 6.96 1.59 6.92
C ILE A 78 5.93 2.25 6.00
N VAL A 79 6.10 2.07 4.69
CA VAL A 79 5.12 2.51 3.69
C VAL A 79 4.14 1.38 3.43
N VAL A 80 2.84 1.71 3.45
CA VAL A 80 1.73 0.77 3.30
C VAL A 80 0.86 1.20 2.13
N MET A 81 0.48 0.24 1.29
CA MET A 81 -0.55 0.44 0.27
C MET A 81 -1.24 -0.88 -0.03
N ALA A 82 -2.56 -0.92 0.11
CA ALA A 82 -3.39 -2.09 -0.21
C ALA A 82 -2.80 -3.41 0.33
N TYR A 83 -2.37 -3.40 1.60
CA TYR A 83 -1.73 -4.56 2.23
C TYR A 83 -2.72 -5.64 2.64
N GLY A 84 -3.90 -5.23 3.13
CA GLY A 84 -5.01 -6.14 3.45
C GLY A 84 -4.93 -6.80 4.83
N GLN A 85 -4.07 -6.33 5.74
CA GLN A 85 -4.11 -6.67 7.16
C GLN A 85 -4.09 -5.39 8.00
N PHE A 86 -4.79 -5.42 9.13
CA PHE A 86 -4.77 -4.34 10.12
C PHE A 86 -3.42 -4.32 10.86
N LEU A 87 -2.80 -3.15 10.95
CA LEU A 87 -1.55 -2.95 11.69
C LEU A 87 -1.88 -2.55 13.13
N GLY A 88 -1.48 -3.38 14.08
CA GLY A 88 -1.69 -3.14 15.50
C GLY A 88 -0.79 -2.02 16.05
N LYS A 89 -1.18 -1.45 17.21
CA LYS A 89 -0.45 -0.35 17.85
C LYS A 89 1.04 -0.62 18.04
N THR A 90 1.39 -1.86 18.39
CA THR A 90 2.80 -2.27 18.56
C THR A 90 3.58 -2.14 17.27
N LEU A 91 3.01 -2.57 16.14
CA LEU A 91 3.65 -2.46 14.83
C LEU A 91 3.75 -1.00 14.39
N LEU A 92 2.68 -0.23 14.53
CA LEU A 92 2.64 1.19 14.17
C LEU A 92 3.70 2.02 14.90
N ALA A 93 4.09 1.60 16.11
CA ALA A 93 5.09 2.28 16.92
C ALA A 93 6.54 1.78 16.70
N LEU A 94 6.75 0.74 15.85
CA LEU A 94 8.09 0.18 15.63
C LEU A 94 9.01 1.12 14.83
N PRO A 95 8.59 1.62 13.66
CA PRO A 95 9.47 2.47 12.87
C PRO A 95 9.60 3.86 13.49
N ARG A 96 10.82 4.40 13.48
CA ARG A 96 11.15 5.70 14.12
C ARG A 96 10.30 6.85 13.54
N LEU A 97 10.02 6.83 12.26
CA LEU A 97 9.21 7.83 11.54
C LEU A 97 7.74 7.40 11.38
N GLY A 98 7.33 6.27 12.01
CA GLY A 98 5.98 5.75 11.94
C GLY A 98 5.66 5.00 10.66
N CYS A 99 4.37 4.77 10.44
CA CYS A 99 3.84 4.09 9.26
C CYS A 99 3.07 5.09 8.39
N VAL A 100 3.35 5.11 7.10
CA VAL A 100 2.69 5.96 6.11
C VAL A 100 1.80 5.10 5.23
N ASN A 101 0.52 5.45 5.08
CA ASN A 101 -0.38 4.80 4.14
C ASN A 101 -0.60 5.68 2.91
N LEU A 102 -0.59 5.05 1.73
CA LEU A 102 -0.97 5.68 0.47
C LEU A 102 -2.41 5.26 0.15
N HIS A 103 -3.34 6.17 0.40
CA HIS A 103 -4.77 5.94 0.23
C HIS A 103 -5.27 6.57 -1.07
N VAL A 104 -5.96 5.81 -1.90
CA VAL A 104 -6.38 6.24 -3.24
C VAL A 104 -7.71 7.01 -3.22
N SER A 105 -7.79 8.03 -2.39
CA SER A 105 -8.84 9.05 -2.36
C SER A 105 -8.29 10.37 -1.81
N ILE A 106 -9.09 11.44 -1.91
CA ILE A 106 -8.84 12.71 -1.21
C ILE A 106 -9.48 12.60 0.18
N LEU A 107 -8.68 12.20 1.19
CA LEU A 107 -9.18 12.12 2.56
C LEU A 107 -9.65 13.50 3.07
N PRO A 108 -10.70 13.53 3.92
CA PRO A 108 -11.35 12.41 4.62
C PRO A 108 -12.45 11.69 3.83
N ARG A 109 -12.63 11.99 2.54
CA ARG A 109 -13.64 11.32 1.69
C ARG A 109 -13.20 9.91 1.34
N HIS A 110 -14.16 9.00 1.27
CA HIS A 110 -13.96 7.61 0.87
C HIS A 110 -12.88 6.88 1.69
N ARG A 111 -12.92 7.02 3.03
CA ARG A 111 -12.13 6.18 3.93
C ARG A 111 -12.49 4.71 3.74
N GLY A 112 -11.55 3.82 4.07
CA GLY A 112 -11.75 2.39 4.03
C GLY A 112 -11.59 1.78 2.64
N ALA A 113 -12.32 0.70 2.37
CA ALA A 113 -12.18 -0.09 1.16
C ALA A 113 -12.86 0.54 -0.06
N ALA A 114 -12.32 0.27 -1.26
CA ALA A 114 -12.90 0.63 -2.56
C ALA A 114 -13.09 2.14 -2.82
N PRO A 115 -12.17 3.04 -2.42
CA PRO A 115 -12.35 4.49 -2.54
C PRO A 115 -12.53 4.96 -4.00
N ILE A 116 -11.85 4.33 -4.96
CA ILE A 116 -11.94 4.69 -6.38
C ILE A 116 -13.34 4.38 -6.93
N GLN A 117 -13.86 3.19 -6.58
CA GLN A 117 -15.21 2.77 -6.99
C GLN A 117 -16.26 3.72 -6.43
N TYR A 118 -16.13 4.12 -5.17
CA TYR A 118 -17.07 5.05 -4.54
C TYR A 118 -16.96 6.45 -5.14
N ALA A 119 -15.78 6.94 -5.49
CA ALA A 119 -15.63 8.23 -6.15
C ALA A 119 -16.38 8.28 -7.49
N ILE A 120 -16.26 7.21 -8.30
CA ILE A 120 -17.00 7.09 -9.57
C ILE A 120 -18.51 6.94 -9.32
N LEU A 121 -18.92 6.07 -8.40
CA LEU A 121 -20.33 5.79 -8.10
C LEU A 121 -21.08 7.04 -7.60
N HIS A 122 -20.42 7.87 -6.81
CA HIS A 122 -21.00 9.12 -6.30
C HIS A 122 -20.92 10.28 -7.29
N GLY A 123 -20.33 10.09 -8.46
CA GLY A 123 -20.18 11.12 -9.46
C GLY A 123 -19.28 12.26 -9.02
N ASP A 124 -18.23 11.94 -8.26
CA ASP A 124 -17.25 12.93 -7.84
C ASP A 124 -16.54 13.51 -9.06
N ARG A 125 -16.27 14.81 -9.04
CA ARG A 125 -15.54 15.48 -10.14
C ARG A 125 -14.04 15.26 -10.07
N GLU A 126 -13.52 15.03 -8.87
CA GLU A 126 -12.10 14.78 -8.61
C GLU A 126 -11.90 13.67 -7.58
N THR A 127 -10.78 13.02 -7.65
CA THR A 127 -10.24 12.10 -6.64
C THR A 127 -8.73 12.31 -6.52
N GLY A 128 -8.02 11.44 -5.82
CA GLY A 128 -6.59 11.62 -5.66
C GLY A 128 -5.93 10.48 -4.91
N VAL A 129 -4.68 10.72 -4.55
CA VAL A 129 -3.93 9.88 -3.61
C VAL A 129 -3.54 10.73 -2.41
N THR A 130 -3.83 10.25 -1.23
CA THR A 130 -3.43 10.87 0.04
C THR A 130 -2.33 10.03 0.69
N ALA A 131 -1.16 10.64 0.92
CA ALA A 131 -0.18 10.11 1.84
C ALA A 131 -0.55 10.57 3.25
N MET A 132 -0.70 9.63 4.19
CA MET A 132 -1.10 9.92 5.56
C MET A 132 -0.32 9.09 6.57
N MET A 133 -0.11 9.64 7.76
CA MET A 133 0.37 8.86 8.90
C MET A 133 -0.71 7.87 9.33
N MET A 134 -0.32 6.64 9.64
CA MET A 134 -1.25 5.66 10.16
C MET A 134 -1.40 5.78 11.66
N ASP A 135 -2.62 5.75 12.12
CA ASP A 135 -3.01 5.65 13.51
C ASP A 135 -3.81 4.37 13.79
N ALA A 136 -4.43 4.26 14.96
CA ALA A 136 -5.24 3.11 15.34
C ALA A 136 -6.64 3.10 14.68
N GLY A 137 -7.01 4.16 13.99
CA GLY A 137 -8.28 4.27 13.26
C GLY A 137 -8.15 3.79 11.81
N MET A 138 -9.27 3.85 11.08
CA MET A 138 -9.29 3.53 9.66
C MET A 138 -9.19 4.83 8.85
N ASP A 139 -8.01 5.06 8.28
CA ASP A 139 -7.69 6.25 7.46
C ASP A 139 -8.03 7.57 8.17
N THR A 140 -7.62 7.67 9.47
CA THR A 140 -7.93 8.82 10.34
C THR A 140 -6.71 9.64 10.72
N GLY A 141 -5.51 9.19 10.41
CA GLY A 141 -4.28 9.85 10.79
C GLY A 141 -3.99 11.13 10.00
N ASP A 142 -2.92 11.82 10.37
CA ASP A 142 -2.54 13.10 9.82
C ASP A 142 -2.16 13.02 8.33
N ILE A 143 -2.69 13.91 7.53
CA ILE A 143 -2.40 13.99 6.09
C ILE A 143 -1.02 14.64 5.90
N LEU A 144 -0.14 13.94 5.19
CA LEU A 144 1.19 14.41 4.82
C LEU A 144 1.20 15.13 3.47
N GLY A 145 0.36 14.67 2.53
CA GLY A 145 0.27 15.24 1.21
C GLY A 145 -0.89 14.65 0.40
N VAL A 146 -1.33 15.38 -0.61
CA VAL A 146 -2.43 14.96 -1.49
C VAL A 146 -2.09 15.31 -2.93
N VAL A 147 -2.16 14.32 -3.81
CA VAL A 147 -2.15 14.52 -5.27
C VAL A 147 -3.58 14.40 -5.76
N ARG A 148 -4.04 15.36 -6.55
CA ARG A 148 -5.43 15.43 -7.05
C ARG A 148 -5.48 15.11 -8.54
N ARG A 149 -6.58 14.47 -8.96
CA ARG A 149 -6.89 14.16 -10.35
C ARG A 149 -8.37 14.36 -10.64
N GLU A 150 -8.70 15.01 -11.74
CA GLU A 150 -10.07 15.08 -12.25
C GLU A 150 -10.54 13.70 -12.74
N ILE A 151 -11.79 13.35 -12.45
CA ILE A 151 -12.44 12.12 -12.97
C ILE A 151 -13.12 12.49 -14.29
N ARG A 152 -12.70 11.84 -15.38
CA ARG A 152 -13.26 12.04 -16.71
C ARG A 152 -14.50 11.20 -16.93
N PRO A 153 -15.41 11.59 -17.83
CA PRO A 153 -16.63 10.84 -18.09
C PRO A 153 -16.41 9.39 -18.59
N ASP A 154 -15.26 9.13 -19.21
CA ASP A 154 -14.86 7.83 -19.73
C ASP A 154 -13.96 7.02 -18.79
N ASP A 155 -13.64 7.57 -17.61
CA ASP A 155 -12.86 6.83 -16.62
C ASP A 155 -13.62 5.62 -16.07
N THR A 156 -12.93 4.51 -16.08
CA THR A 156 -13.31 3.31 -15.33
C THR A 156 -12.50 3.19 -14.05
N THR A 157 -12.91 2.35 -13.13
CA THR A 157 -12.10 2.04 -11.94
C THR A 157 -10.67 1.65 -12.30
N GLY A 158 -10.50 0.86 -13.36
CA GLY A 158 -9.18 0.38 -13.78
C GLY A 158 -8.30 1.48 -14.35
N THR A 159 -8.82 2.32 -15.26
CA THR A 159 -8.06 3.42 -15.86
C THR A 159 -7.70 4.46 -14.80
N LEU A 160 -8.65 4.83 -13.95
CA LEU A 160 -8.45 5.80 -12.88
C LEU A 160 -7.42 5.31 -11.85
N ALA A 161 -7.49 4.02 -11.46
CA ALA A 161 -6.53 3.42 -10.53
C ALA A 161 -5.09 3.50 -11.04
N LEU A 162 -4.86 3.15 -12.32
CA LEU A 162 -3.52 3.19 -12.92
C LEU A 162 -2.94 4.62 -12.95
N GLU A 163 -3.76 5.60 -13.29
CA GLU A 163 -3.34 7.01 -13.31
C GLU A 163 -3.02 7.52 -11.90
N LEU A 164 -3.90 7.22 -10.93
CA LEU A 164 -3.72 7.65 -9.54
C LEU A 164 -2.44 7.10 -8.93
N VAL A 165 -2.17 5.80 -9.10
CA VAL A 165 -0.94 5.22 -8.52
C VAL A 165 0.32 5.73 -9.19
N LYS A 166 0.27 6.07 -10.48
CA LYS A 166 1.38 6.68 -11.20
C LYS A 166 1.68 8.09 -10.67
N GLN A 167 0.65 8.94 -10.58
CA GLN A 167 0.79 10.31 -10.05
C GLN A 167 1.15 10.36 -8.56
N GLY A 168 0.70 9.38 -7.78
CA GLY A 168 1.02 9.31 -6.36
C GLY A 168 2.38 8.69 -6.05
N ALA A 169 3.05 8.12 -7.05
CA ALA A 169 4.39 7.53 -6.93
C ALA A 169 5.51 8.55 -7.24
N ASP A 170 5.20 9.62 -7.95
CA ASP A 170 6.07 10.75 -8.26
C ASP A 170 6.17 11.72 -7.05
#